data_d5fc95d140e448541dab7f2c41c54b69
#
_entry.id   d5fc95d140e448541dab7f2c41c54b69
#
_cell.length_a   1.000
_cell.length_b   1.000
_cell.length_c   1.000
_cell.angle_alpha   90.00
_cell.angle_beta   90.00
_cell.angle_gamma   90.00
#
_symmetry.space_group_name_H-M   'P 1'
#
loop_
_entity.id
_entity.type
_entity.pdbx_description
1 polymer ?
#
loop_
_entity_poly.entity_id
_entity_poly.type
_entity_poly.pdbx_seq_one_letter_code
_entity_poly.pdbx_strand_id
1 'polypeptide(L)'
;MQPTSSPVKVGVIGIGNMGWHHARVLSLLKDANLIGVADPNEERGKLAIDQFQCEWFKDYKDLIPKVDAICIAVPTLLHHKVGLDCLNGGNNVLIEKPIAANELEAKSLIEAANASKCLSQVGHIERFNPAFRELNNIVHNEEIVVLEARRHSPHADRACLLYTSDAADE
;
A
#
# COMPACT_ATOMS: atom_id res chain seq x y z
N MET A 1 -5.27 -16.74 -23.37
CA MET A 1 -4.19 -17.10 -22.42
C MET A 1 -4.84 -17.83 -21.26
N GLN A 2 -4.54 -19.06 -21.01
CA GLN A 2 -5.01 -19.78 -19.83
C GLN A 2 -4.20 -19.30 -18.62
N PRO A 3 -4.82 -19.01 -17.49
CA PRO A 3 -4.09 -18.74 -16.25
C PRO A 3 -3.46 -20.07 -15.80
N THR A 4 -2.14 -20.17 -15.88
CA THR A 4 -1.38 -21.39 -15.55
C THR A 4 -0.85 -21.43 -14.13
N SER A 5 -1.27 -20.49 -13.27
CA SER A 5 -0.86 -20.45 -11.87
C SER A 5 -2.09 -20.33 -10.95
N SER A 6 -2.01 -20.99 -9.80
CA SER A 6 -2.99 -20.77 -8.71
C SER A 6 -3.04 -19.28 -8.32
N PRO A 7 -4.20 -18.75 -7.88
CA PRO A 7 -4.31 -17.38 -7.41
C PRO A 7 -3.25 -17.07 -6.33
N VAL A 8 -2.65 -15.88 -6.41
CA VAL A 8 -1.64 -15.43 -5.45
C VAL A 8 -2.30 -15.25 -4.09
N LYS A 9 -1.74 -15.85 -3.05
CA LYS A 9 -2.22 -15.64 -1.67
C LYS A 9 -1.81 -14.25 -1.21
N VAL A 10 -2.80 -13.43 -0.86
CA VAL A 10 -2.56 -12.04 -0.49
C VAL A 10 -3.10 -11.72 0.90
N GLY A 11 -2.45 -10.78 1.56
CA GLY A 11 -2.87 -10.24 2.85
C GLY A 11 -2.88 -8.72 2.87
N VAL A 12 -3.58 -8.13 3.84
CA VAL A 12 -3.57 -6.69 4.08
C VAL A 12 -3.23 -6.42 5.53
N ILE A 13 -2.25 -5.57 5.78
CA ILE A 13 -1.87 -5.13 7.13
C ILE A 13 -2.30 -3.68 7.32
N GLY A 14 -3.14 -3.45 8.35
CA GLY A 14 -3.79 -2.17 8.63
C GLY A 14 -5.12 -2.03 7.88
N ILE A 15 -6.25 -2.15 8.60
CA ILE A 15 -7.62 -2.03 8.06
C ILE A 15 -8.21 -0.65 8.41
N GLY A 16 -7.43 0.40 8.14
CA GLY A 16 -7.93 1.76 8.04
C GLY A 16 -8.65 2.00 6.71
N ASN A 17 -8.90 3.27 6.36
CA ASN A 17 -9.59 3.61 5.11
C ASN A 17 -8.92 2.99 3.88
N MET A 18 -7.59 3.11 3.73
CA MET A 18 -6.90 2.57 2.56
C MET A 18 -6.82 1.05 2.59
N GLY A 19 -6.49 0.45 3.74
CA GLY A 19 -6.46 -1.01 3.86
C GLY A 19 -7.80 -1.67 3.58
N TRP A 20 -8.90 -1.05 3.99
CA TRP A 20 -10.25 -1.50 3.63
C TRP A 20 -10.48 -1.52 2.12
N HIS A 21 -10.04 -0.47 1.42
CA HIS A 21 -10.13 -0.43 -0.04
C HIS A 21 -9.25 -1.50 -0.71
N HIS A 22 -8.03 -1.72 -0.21
CA HIS A 22 -7.17 -2.80 -0.70
C HIS A 22 -7.83 -4.17 -0.50
N ALA A 23 -8.32 -4.47 0.71
CA ALA A 23 -8.99 -5.75 0.99
C ALA A 23 -10.20 -5.96 0.07
N ARG A 24 -11.03 -4.92 -0.13
CA ARG A 24 -12.17 -4.97 -1.04
C ARG A 24 -11.77 -5.27 -2.49
N VAL A 25 -10.72 -4.60 -2.99
CA VAL A 25 -10.27 -4.83 -4.38
C VAL A 25 -9.70 -6.24 -4.51
N LEU A 26 -8.83 -6.66 -3.57
CA LEU A 26 -8.20 -7.98 -3.60
C LEU A 26 -9.22 -9.12 -3.50
N SER A 27 -10.30 -8.95 -2.74
CA SER A 27 -11.37 -9.96 -2.63
C SER A 27 -12.17 -10.15 -3.93
N LEU A 28 -12.09 -9.20 -4.87
CA LEU A 28 -12.81 -9.24 -6.15
C LEU A 28 -11.93 -9.69 -7.33
N LEU A 29 -10.61 -9.76 -7.15
CA LEU A 29 -9.68 -10.15 -8.21
C LEU A 29 -9.63 -11.67 -8.36
N LYS A 30 -9.79 -12.16 -9.60
CA LYS A 30 -9.75 -13.62 -9.89
C LYS A 30 -8.37 -14.24 -9.68
N ASP A 31 -7.31 -13.45 -9.86
CA ASP A 31 -5.92 -13.92 -9.76
C ASP A 31 -5.33 -13.70 -8.36
N ALA A 32 -6.12 -13.20 -7.41
CA ALA A 32 -5.76 -13.03 -6.01
C ALA A 32 -6.69 -13.84 -5.10
N ASN A 33 -6.12 -14.41 -4.05
CA ASN A 33 -6.86 -15.05 -2.97
C ASN A 33 -6.54 -14.29 -1.67
N LEU A 34 -7.49 -13.49 -1.19
CA LEU A 34 -7.35 -12.76 0.07
C LEU A 34 -7.46 -13.75 1.24
N ILE A 35 -6.30 -14.13 1.78
CA ILE A 35 -6.22 -15.06 2.91
C ILE A 35 -6.67 -14.37 4.20
N GLY A 36 -6.21 -13.15 4.42
CA GLY A 36 -6.56 -12.47 5.66
C GLY A 36 -6.13 -11.01 5.74
N VAL A 37 -6.58 -10.41 6.81
CA VAL A 37 -6.27 -9.03 7.18
C VAL A 37 -5.66 -8.99 8.59
N ALA A 38 -4.76 -8.05 8.85
CA ALA A 38 -4.18 -7.87 10.17
C ALA A 38 -4.41 -6.44 10.67
N ASP A 39 -4.99 -6.29 11.85
CA ASP A 39 -5.21 -5.00 12.52
C ASP A 39 -5.39 -5.24 14.03
N PRO A 40 -4.79 -4.44 14.92
CA PRO A 40 -4.99 -4.58 16.37
C PRO A 40 -6.43 -4.25 16.81
N ASN A 41 -7.21 -3.58 15.99
CA ASN A 41 -8.61 -3.24 16.27
C ASN A 41 -9.52 -4.43 15.90
N GLU A 42 -10.03 -5.10 16.95
CA GLU A 42 -10.88 -6.29 16.82
C GLU A 42 -12.21 -6.01 16.10
N GLU A 43 -12.81 -4.84 16.30
CA GLU A 43 -14.08 -4.49 15.65
C GLU A 43 -13.91 -4.39 14.13
N ARG A 44 -12.83 -3.73 13.69
CA ARG A 44 -12.49 -3.67 12.26
C ARG A 44 -12.16 -5.05 11.69
N GLY A 45 -11.46 -5.86 12.46
CA GLY A 45 -11.16 -7.24 12.09
C GLY A 45 -12.41 -8.07 11.85
N LYS A 46 -13.38 -8.01 12.76
CA LYS A 46 -14.67 -8.71 12.64
C LYS A 46 -15.46 -8.24 11.42
N LEU A 47 -15.53 -6.93 11.19
CA LEU A 47 -16.17 -6.38 10.00
C LEU A 47 -15.51 -6.86 8.70
N ALA A 48 -14.18 -7.00 8.69
CA ALA A 48 -13.46 -7.49 7.52
C ALA A 48 -13.73 -8.97 7.25
N ILE A 49 -13.82 -9.81 8.30
CA ILE A 49 -14.23 -11.23 8.18
C ILE A 49 -15.60 -11.31 7.49
N ASP A 50 -16.58 -10.58 8.02
CA ASP A 50 -17.95 -10.62 7.52
C ASP A 50 -18.06 -10.13 6.08
N GLN A 51 -17.32 -9.07 5.74
CA GLN A 51 -17.38 -8.43 4.42
C GLN A 51 -16.60 -9.16 3.34
N PHE A 52 -15.41 -9.68 3.67
CA PHE A 52 -14.47 -10.22 2.68
C PHE A 52 -14.28 -11.72 2.76
N GLN A 53 -14.89 -12.39 3.72
CA GLN A 53 -14.80 -13.86 3.94
C GLN A 53 -13.33 -14.31 4.08
N CYS A 54 -12.51 -13.55 4.81
CA CYS A 54 -11.10 -13.80 5.04
C CYS A 54 -10.79 -14.00 6.53
N GLU A 55 -9.58 -14.45 6.87
CA GLU A 55 -9.15 -14.55 8.27
C GLU A 55 -8.80 -13.15 8.82
N TRP A 56 -8.91 -12.97 10.13
CA TRP A 56 -8.39 -11.80 10.83
C TRP A 56 -7.31 -12.18 11.82
N PHE A 57 -6.25 -11.38 11.85
CA PHE A 57 -5.11 -11.52 12.74
C PHE A 57 -4.92 -10.25 13.56
N LYS A 58 -4.79 -10.40 14.88
CA LYS A 58 -4.49 -9.25 15.75
C LYS A 58 -3.06 -8.78 15.58
N ASP A 59 -2.11 -9.71 15.43
CA ASP A 59 -0.71 -9.44 15.11
C ASP A 59 -0.45 -9.79 13.64
N TYR A 60 0.08 -8.82 12.88
CA TYR A 60 0.42 -9.02 11.48
C TYR A 60 1.49 -10.10 11.25
N LYS A 61 2.29 -10.42 12.26
CA LYS A 61 3.31 -11.48 12.17
C LYS A 61 2.70 -12.85 11.94
N ASP A 62 1.47 -13.07 12.40
CA ASP A 62 0.75 -14.32 12.21
C ASP A 62 0.22 -14.45 10.76
N LEU A 63 0.08 -13.34 10.03
CA LEU A 63 -0.33 -13.31 8.63
C LEU A 63 0.85 -13.56 7.67
N ILE A 64 2.04 -13.05 7.98
CA ILE A 64 3.26 -13.13 7.14
C ILE A 64 3.49 -14.55 6.57
N PRO A 65 3.52 -15.64 7.36
CA PRO A 65 3.84 -16.97 6.84
C PRO A 65 2.73 -17.61 6.01
N LYS A 66 1.55 -16.98 5.89
CA LYS A 66 0.37 -17.54 5.24
C LYS A 66 0.17 -17.04 3.81
N VAL A 67 0.91 -16.02 3.39
CA VAL A 67 0.67 -15.28 2.15
C VAL A 67 1.93 -15.08 1.33
N ASP A 68 1.76 -14.87 0.02
CA ASP A 68 2.84 -14.64 -0.93
C ASP A 68 3.12 -13.12 -1.10
N ALA A 69 2.07 -12.30 -0.91
CA ALA A 69 2.17 -10.86 -1.06
C ALA A 69 1.29 -10.10 -0.05
N ILE A 70 1.72 -8.91 0.34
CA ILE A 70 1.09 -8.12 1.39
C ILE A 70 0.92 -6.68 0.96
N CYS A 71 -0.29 -6.13 1.12
CA CYS A 71 -0.54 -4.70 1.07
C CYS A 71 -0.40 -4.10 2.47
N ILE A 72 0.50 -3.13 2.63
CA ILE A 72 0.79 -2.47 3.90
C ILE A 72 0.16 -1.09 3.89
N ALA A 73 -0.87 -0.89 4.72
CA ALA A 73 -1.67 0.33 4.83
C ALA A 73 -1.79 0.80 6.30
N VAL A 74 -0.74 0.59 7.07
CA VAL A 74 -0.59 1.08 8.45
C VAL A 74 -0.24 2.58 8.45
N PRO A 75 -0.21 3.27 9.61
CA PRO A 75 0.35 4.61 9.69
C PRO A 75 1.80 4.67 9.22
N THR A 76 2.20 5.77 8.56
CA THR A 76 3.52 5.95 7.91
C THR A 76 4.71 5.60 8.80
N LEU A 77 4.65 5.95 10.09
CA LEU A 77 5.69 5.62 11.07
C LEU A 77 5.95 4.12 11.25
N LEU A 78 5.01 3.28 10.85
CA LEU A 78 5.11 1.83 10.93
C LEU A 78 5.50 1.18 9.60
N HIS A 79 5.49 1.93 8.48
CA HIS A 79 5.80 1.39 7.14
C HIS A 79 7.14 0.69 7.10
N HIS A 80 8.19 1.32 7.63
CA HIS A 80 9.53 0.77 7.64
C HIS A 80 9.59 -0.55 8.41
N LYS A 81 9.14 -0.56 9.66
CA LYS A 81 9.18 -1.76 10.50
C LYS A 81 8.39 -2.92 9.90
N VAL A 82 7.13 -2.65 9.53
CA VAL A 82 6.24 -3.69 8.99
C VAL A 82 6.74 -4.17 7.63
N GLY A 83 7.24 -3.24 6.78
CA GLY A 83 7.82 -3.56 5.49
C GLY A 83 9.03 -4.47 5.60
N LEU A 84 9.96 -4.17 6.52
CA LEU A 84 11.12 -5.03 6.77
C LEU A 84 10.72 -6.42 7.26
N ASP A 85 9.78 -6.51 8.19
CA ASP A 85 9.32 -7.81 8.71
C ASP A 85 8.70 -8.66 7.59
N CYS A 86 7.90 -8.07 6.69
CA CYS A 86 7.31 -8.75 5.54
C CYS A 86 8.38 -9.19 4.52
N LEU A 87 9.30 -8.28 4.14
CA LEU A 87 10.36 -8.59 3.17
C LEU A 87 11.29 -9.68 3.68
N ASN A 88 11.68 -9.62 4.96
CA ASN A 88 12.49 -10.65 5.61
C ASN A 88 11.73 -11.98 5.73
N GLY A 89 10.40 -11.94 5.80
CA GLY A 89 9.54 -13.12 5.73
C GLY A 89 9.41 -13.72 4.33
N GLY A 90 9.99 -13.08 3.31
CA GLY A 90 9.94 -13.53 1.91
C GLY A 90 8.68 -13.11 1.16
N ASN A 91 7.93 -12.13 1.67
CA ASN A 91 6.72 -11.65 1.02
C ASN A 91 7.02 -10.50 0.05
N ASN A 92 6.35 -10.51 -1.09
CA ASN A 92 6.24 -9.33 -1.94
C ASN A 92 5.39 -8.27 -1.25
N VAL A 93 5.72 -6.99 -1.39
CA VAL A 93 5.00 -5.93 -0.67
C VAL A 93 4.54 -4.80 -1.59
N LEU A 94 3.33 -4.30 -1.31
CA LEU A 94 2.85 -3.00 -1.76
C LEU A 94 2.69 -2.13 -0.51
N ILE A 95 3.49 -1.08 -0.39
CA ILE A 95 3.47 -0.16 0.75
C ILE A 95 2.74 1.10 0.35
N GLU A 96 1.79 1.57 1.16
CA GLU A 96 1.13 2.84 0.92
C GLU A 96 2.11 4.03 0.96
N LYS A 97 1.71 5.10 0.30
CA LYS A 97 2.49 6.35 0.28
C LYS A 97 2.29 7.14 1.60
N PRO A 98 3.37 7.84 2.06
CA PRO A 98 4.75 7.76 1.59
C PRO A 98 5.39 6.42 1.98
N ILE A 99 6.38 5.96 1.23
CA ILE A 99 7.01 4.64 1.46
C ILE A 99 7.56 4.50 2.88
N ALA A 100 8.11 5.58 3.47
CA ALA A 100 8.69 5.63 4.79
C ALA A 100 8.64 7.07 5.34
N ALA A 101 9.01 7.26 6.60
CA ALA A 101 9.04 8.56 7.24
C ALA A 101 10.25 9.42 6.82
N ASN A 102 11.32 8.79 6.33
CA ASN A 102 12.55 9.45 5.89
C ASN A 102 13.30 8.62 4.85
N GLU A 103 14.34 9.24 4.25
CA GLU A 103 15.13 8.62 3.18
C GLU A 103 15.92 7.40 3.64
N LEU A 104 16.45 7.39 4.86
CA LEU A 104 17.22 6.26 5.39
C LEU A 104 16.36 5.00 5.52
N GLU A 105 15.15 5.16 6.04
CA GLU A 105 14.17 4.08 6.11
C GLU A 105 13.77 3.57 4.72
N ALA A 106 13.56 4.48 3.76
CA ALA A 106 13.25 4.10 2.38
C ALA A 106 14.38 3.30 1.74
N LYS A 107 15.64 3.71 1.90
CA LYS A 107 16.82 2.98 1.41
C LYS A 107 16.92 1.59 2.05
N SER A 108 16.71 1.49 3.36
CA SER A 108 16.71 0.21 4.07
C SER A 108 15.65 -0.77 3.53
N LEU A 109 14.46 -0.28 3.17
CA LEU A 109 13.42 -1.12 2.54
C LEU A 109 13.84 -1.61 1.15
N ILE A 110 14.48 -0.76 0.35
CA ILE A 110 15.00 -1.13 -0.98
C ILE A 110 16.08 -2.22 -0.85
N GLU A 111 17.00 -2.05 0.09
CA GLU A 111 18.06 -3.03 0.38
C GLU A 111 17.48 -4.38 0.81
N ALA A 112 16.49 -4.37 1.72
CA ALA A 112 15.80 -5.57 2.17
C ALA A 112 15.06 -6.29 1.02
N ALA A 113 14.37 -5.54 0.14
CA ALA A 113 13.70 -6.09 -1.02
C ALA A 113 14.68 -6.77 -1.99
N ASN A 114 15.83 -6.13 -2.24
CA ASN A 114 16.89 -6.68 -3.08
C ASN A 114 17.50 -7.96 -2.47
N ALA A 115 17.78 -7.94 -1.16
CA ALA A 115 18.37 -9.07 -0.46
C ALA A 115 17.43 -10.29 -0.42
N SER A 116 16.15 -10.07 -0.18
CA SER A 116 15.12 -11.13 -0.16
C SER A 116 14.65 -11.55 -1.56
N LYS A 117 15.03 -10.83 -2.62
CA LYS A 117 14.53 -10.99 -4.00
C LYS A 117 13.00 -10.85 -4.09
N CYS A 118 12.41 -10.10 -3.19
CA CYS A 118 10.98 -9.79 -3.19
C CYS A 118 10.69 -8.55 -4.02
N LEU A 119 9.51 -8.51 -4.63
CA LEU A 119 9.00 -7.29 -5.26
C LEU A 119 8.56 -6.30 -4.19
N SER A 120 8.98 -5.06 -4.31
CA SER A 120 8.51 -3.95 -3.48
C SER A 120 7.95 -2.85 -4.37
N GLN A 121 6.72 -2.44 -4.10
CA GLN A 121 6.02 -1.40 -4.84
C GLN A 121 5.42 -0.38 -3.89
N VAL A 122 5.36 0.88 -4.33
CA VAL A 122 4.69 1.95 -3.56
C VAL A 122 3.31 2.23 -4.15
N GLY A 123 2.33 2.46 -3.29
CA GLY A 123 0.93 2.74 -3.64
C GLY A 123 0.70 4.11 -4.30
N HIS A 124 1.41 4.41 -5.37
CA HIS A 124 1.25 5.65 -6.15
C HIS A 124 0.04 5.54 -7.09
N ILE A 125 -1.16 5.51 -6.53
CA ILE A 125 -2.42 5.29 -7.26
C ILE A 125 -2.70 6.34 -8.35
N GLU A 126 -2.22 7.57 -8.18
CA GLU A 126 -2.39 8.65 -9.17
C GLU A 126 -1.70 8.35 -10.52
N ARG A 127 -0.71 7.46 -10.55
CA ARG A 127 -0.09 6.99 -11.82
C ARG A 127 -1.10 6.30 -12.74
N PHE A 128 -2.20 5.81 -12.20
CA PHE A 128 -3.28 5.14 -12.92
C PHE A 128 -4.49 6.04 -13.18
N ASN A 129 -4.46 7.28 -12.67
CA ASN A 129 -5.50 8.26 -12.91
C ASN A 129 -5.52 8.63 -14.42
N PRO A 130 -6.69 8.53 -15.12
CA PRO A 130 -6.79 8.84 -16.55
C PRO A 130 -6.27 10.23 -16.92
N ALA A 131 -6.51 11.23 -16.08
CA ALA A 131 -6.03 12.59 -16.31
C ALA A 131 -4.49 12.68 -16.33
N PHE A 132 -3.81 11.97 -15.42
CA PHE A 132 -2.34 11.91 -15.42
C PHE A 132 -1.77 11.12 -16.58
N ARG A 133 -2.47 10.07 -17.01
CA ARG A 133 -2.08 9.29 -18.21
C ARG A 133 -2.17 10.15 -19.45
N GLU A 134 -3.27 10.91 -19.59
CA GLU A 134 -3.44 11.82 -20.73
C GLU A 134 -2.44 12.97 -20.72
N LEU A 135 -2.20 13.57 -19.55
CA LEU A 135 -1.15 14.58 -19.39
C LEU A 135 0.21 14.04 -19.85
N ASN A 136 0.57 12.83 -19.45
CA ASN A 136 1.83 12.21 -19.86
C ASN A 136 1.93 12.03 -21.39
N ASN A 137 0.83 11.67 -22.05
CA ASN A 137 0.78 11.57 -23.52
C ASN A 137 1.00 12.94 -24.19
N ILE A 138 0.41 14.00 -23.63
CA ILE A 138 0.53 15.37 -24.16
C ILE A 138 1.96 15.88 -24.02
N VAL A 139 2.58 15.68 -22.86
CA VAL A 139 3.90 16.29 -22.55
C VAL A 139 5.10 15.44 -22.96
N HIS A 140 4.88 14.21 -23.44
CA HIS A 140 5.96 13.24 -23.69
C HIS A 140 7.04 13.74 -24.67
N ASN A 141 6.67 14.59 -25.62
CA ASN A 141 7.58 15.16 -26.64
C ASN A 141 7.74 16.68 -26.53
N GLU A 142 7.28 17.29 -25.44
CA GLU A 142 7.30 18.72 -25.23
C GLU A 142 8.38 19.12 -24.23
N GLU A 143 9.01 20.29 -24.45
CA GLU A 143 9.87 20.92 -23.45
C GLU A 143 9.00 21.67 -22.44
N ILE A 144 8.87 21.12 -21.22
CA ILE A 144 8.06 21.72 -20.17
C ILE A 144 8.82 22.89 -19.56
N VAL A 145 8.38 24.11 -19.82
CA VAL A 145 8.95 25.33 -19.26
C VAL A 145 8.39 25.64 -17.86
N VAL A 146 7.08 25.45 -17.68
CA VAL A 146 6.40 25.68 -16.41
C VAL A 146 5.30 24.62 -16.24
N LEU A 147 5.20 24.06 -15.05
CA LEU A 147 4.10 23.18 -14.64
C LEU A 147 3.43 23.78 -13.40
N GLU A 148 2.14 24.06 -13.49
CA GLU A 148 1.32 24.44 -12.35
C GLU A 148 0.24 23.39 -12.11
N ALA A 149 0.18 22.85 -10.89
CA ALA A 149 -0.83 21.88 -10.49
C ALA A 149 -1.56 22.33 -9.22
N ARG A 150 -2.91 22.40 -9.29
CA ARG A 150 -3.75 22.77 -8.13
C ARG A 150 -4.70 21.64 -7.84
N ARG A 151 -4.66 21.12 -6.61
CA ARG A 151 -5.58 20.11 -6.12
C ARG A 151 -6.31 20.63 -4.90
N HIS A 152 -7.61 20.76 -5.00
CA HIS A 152 -8.46 21.17 -3.88
C HIS A 152 -9.20 19.95 -3.34
N SER A 153 -9.19 19.77 -2.02
CA SER A 153 -10.03 18.80 -1.31
C SER A 153 -10.59 19.46 -0.05
N PRO A 154 -11.76 19.01 0.45
CA PRO A 154 -12.20 19.41 1.78
C PRO A 154 -11.14 19.06 2.82
N HIS A 155 -11.01 19.90 3.86
CA HIS A 155 -10.15 19.59 4.98
C HIS A 155 -10.58 18.25 5.58
N ALA A 156 -9.66 17.31 5.68
CA ALA A 156 -9.90 16.03 6.33
C ALA A 156 -8.97 15.93 7.53
N ASP A 157 -9.51 15.62 8.68
CA ASP A 157 -8.74 15.25 9.87
C ASP A 157 -8.02 13.93 9.60
N ARG A 158 -6.89 14.01 8.92
CA ARG A 158 -6.01 12.87 8.67
C ARG A 158 -4.72 13.07 9.44
N ALA A 159 -4.42 12.13 10.30
CA ALA A 159 -3.10 12.02 10.92
C ALA A 159 -2.08 11.62 9.84
N CYS A 160 -1.54 12.59 9.14
CA CYS A 160 -0.45 12.40 8.18
C CYS A 160 0.71 13.29 8.58
N LEU A 161 1.89 12.71 8.76
CA LEU A 161 3.12 13.43 9.11
C LEU A 161 3.46 14.57 8.13
N LEU A 162 3.09 14.44 6.86
CA LEU A 162 3.38 15.44 5.83
C LEU A 162 2.41 16.63 5.83
N TYR A 163 1.29 16.56 6.57
CA TYR A 163 0.31 17.66 6.66
C TYR A 163 0.48 18.52 7.92
N THR A 164 1.46 18.23 8.74
CA THR A 164 1.76 19.01 9.96
C THR A 164 2.89 20.01 9.80
N SER A 165 3.56 20.03 8.64
CA SER A 165 4.54 21.07 8.33
C SER A 165 3.83 22.21 7.59
N ASP A 166 4.11 23.41 8.04
CA ASP A 166 3.65 24.70 7.52
C ASP A 166 4.05 24.94 6.06
N ALA A 167 3.60 24.10 5.16
CA ALA A 167 3.72 24.34 3.72
C ALA A 167 2.76 25.44 3.23
N ALA A 168 2.18 26.21 4.15
CA ALA A 168 1.30 27.33 3.87
C ALA A 168 1.98 28.71 3.98
N ASP A 169 3.22 28.77 4.47
CA ASP A 169 3.93 30.02 4.79
C ASP A 169 5.24 30.23 3.97
N GLU A 170 5.43 29.56 2.84
CA GLU A 170 6.47 29.90 1.86
C GLU A 170 5.91 30.25 0.49
#